data_455999f30a1c3ab3e3a0158d350449f7
#
_entry.id   455999f30a1c3ab3e3a0158d350449f7
#
_cell.length_a   1.000
_cell.length_b   1.000
_cell.length_c   1.000
_cell.angle_alpha   90.00
_cell.angle_beta   90.00
_cell.angle_gamma   90.00
#
_symmetry.space_group_name_H-M   'P 1'
#
loop_
_entity.id
_entity.type
_entity.pdbx_description
1 polymer ?
#
loop_
_entity_poly.entity_id
_entity_poly.type
_entity_poly.pdbx_seq_one_letter_code
_entity_poly.pdbx_strand_id
1 'polypeptide(L)'
;MKVKHLTDAQFGSVITEIDLENLTNEQSVRIRSLWNERALLIFPEVYLSKQGQDDFALVFGELEFPRTAISNVGKSGFIHSQPDDDIVKVIRGNEGWHHDSTYMPVQALGAVFSADIVPDKGGLTGWADMRAAYEALDIGMQEKVQTLSAYHSYYYSQGRDGYLPNEQNDDGTYNAYGFHAGEACLRPLVKIHPVTKRPNLLIGRHAHNVTEMGSDESEEFMDGLNQFACVESRTYFHQWCEGDAVVWDNRRLMHRVTPFDMSKPRRMWHTRIAGNPNTELAENYR
;
A
#
# COMPACT_ATOMS: atom_id res chain seq x y z
N MET A 1 -19.59 -18.94 -1.77
CA MET A 1 -18.99 -17.59 -1.87
C MET A 1 -20.07 -16.58 -2.22
N LYS A 2 -20.32 -15.62 -1.34
CA LYS A 2 -21.19 -14.46 -1.57
C LYS A 2 -20.33 -13.20 -1.74
N VAL A 3 -20.73 -12.31 -2.64
CA VAL A 3 -20.03 -11.05 -2.93
C VAL A 3 -21.00 -9.89 -2.69
N LYS A 4 -20.57 -8.93 -1.87
CA LYS A 4 -21.29 -7.67 -1.65
C LYS A 4 -20.32 -6.52 -1.96
N HIS A 5 -20.65 -5.68 -2.93
CA HIS A 5 -19.86 -4.49 -3.22
C HIS A 5 -20.03 -3.46 -2.10
N LEU A 6 -18.97 -2.72 -1.81
CA LEU A 6 -19.06 -1.56 -0.92
C LEU A 6 -19.99 -0.53 -1.56
N THR A 7 -20.93 0.01 -0.77
CA THR A 7 -21.91 1.00 -1.24
C THR A 7 -21.35 2.42 -1.25
N ASP A 8 -20.42 2.68 -0.34
CA ASP A 8 -19.89 4.01 -0.08
C ASP A 8 -18.59 4.28 -0.87
N ALA A 9 -18.17 3.34 -1.74
CA ALA A 9 -17.00 3.48 -2.58
C ALA A 9 -17.22 2.85 -3.97
N GLN A 10 -16.60 3.42 -5.01
CA GLN A 10 -16.62 2.88 -6.37
C GLN A 10 -15.72 1.64 -6.55
N PHE A 11 -15.02 1.24 -5.51
CA PHE A 11 -14.13 0.09 -5.45
C PHE A 11 -14.46 -0.75 -4.21
N GLY A 12 -13.84 -1.92 -4.11
CA GLY A 12 -13.96 -2.79 -2.95
C GLY A 12 -15.20 -3.68 -2.94
N SER A 13 -15.03 -4.87 -2.35
CA SER A 13 -16.08 -5.85 -2.12
C SER A 13 -15.81 -6.66 -0.86
N VAL A 14 -16.86 -6.99 -0.13
CA VAL A 14 -16.83 -7.95 0.96
C VAL A 14 -17.20 -9.32 0.43
N ILE A 15 -16.41 -10.34 0.74
CA ILE A 15 -16.61 -11.71 0.31
C ILE A 15 -16.80 -12.60 1.53
N THR A 16 -17.88 -13.33 1.56
CA THR A 16 -18.25 -14.24 2.64
C THR A 16 -18.59 -15.64 2.10
N GLU A 17 -18.79 -16.60 3.00
CA GLU A 17 -19.10 -18.01 2.65
C GLU A 17 -18.04 -18.61 1.73
N ILE A 18 -16.76 -18.47 2.12
CA ILE A 18 -15.61 -18.99 1.40
C ILE A 18 -14.56 -19.46 2.41
N ASP A 19 -13.90 -20.55 2.09
CA ASP A 19 -12.70 -21.02 2.78
C ASP A 19 -11.47 -20.66 1.92
N LEU A 20 -10.66 -19.70 2.41
CA LEU A 20 -9.50 -19.21 1.68
C LEU A 20 -8.31 -20.18 1.71
N GLU A 21 -8.28 -21.12 2.65
CA GLU A 21 -7.24 -22.14 2.74
C GLU A 21 -7.51 -23.36 1.83
N ASN A 22 -8.75 -23.50 1.34
CA ASN A 22 -9.17 -24.61 0.47
C ASN A 22 -9.91 -24.11 -0.77
N LEU A 23 -9.32 -23.17 -1.49
CA LEU A 23 -9.91 -22.60 -2.70
C LEU A 23 -9.90 -23.60 -3.85
N THR A 24 -11.05 -23.73 -4.54
CA THR A 24 -11.08 -24.39 -5.85
C THR A 24 -10.45 -23.49 -6.93
N ASN A 25 -10.03 -24.09 -8.05
CA ASN A 25 -9.51 -23.33 -9.20
C ASN A 25 -10.54 -22.29 -9.70
N GLU A 26 -11.82 -22.64 -9.73
CA GLU A 26 -12.89 -21.71 -10.14
C GLU A 26 -13.01 -20.52 -9.19
N GLN A 27 -12.95 -20.77 -7.87
CA GLN A 27 -12.95 -19.71 -6.87
C GLN A 27 -11.74 -18.80 -6.99
N SER A 28 -10.55 -19.35 -7.19
CA SER A 28 -9.31 -18.59 -7.39
C SER A 28 -9.39 -17.68 -8.63
N VAL A 29 -9.89 -18.19 -9.74
CA VAL A 29 -10.12 -17.41 -10.97
C VAL A 29 -11.13 -16.30 -10.73
N ARG A 30 -12.24 -16.61 -10.04
CA ARG A 30 -13.29 -15.63 -9.72
C ARG A 30 -12.79 -14.52 -8.80
N ILE A 31 -12.02 -14.86 -7.74
CA ILE A 31 -11.41 -13.91 -6.80
C ILE A 31 -10.45 -12.99 -7.55
N ARG A 32 -9.57 -13.54 -8.40
CA ARG A 32 -8.63 -12.74 -9.19
C ARG A 32 -9.36 -11.78 -10.15
N SER A 33 -10.44 -12.23 -10.77
CA SER A 33 -11.28 -11.38 -11.62
C SER A 33 -11.90 -10.21 -10.84
N LEU A 34 -12.47 -10.50 -9.67
CA LEU A 34 -13.03 -9.49 -8.76
C LEU A 34 -11.96 -8.51 -8.26
N TRP A 35 -10.77 -9.00 -7.94
CA TRP A 35 -9.66 -8.15 -7.52
C TRP A 35 -9.25 -7.16 -8.61
N ASN A 36 -9.11 -7.59 -9.86
CA ASN A 36 -8.83 -6.69 -10.98
C ASN A 36 -9.95 -5.67 -11.21
N GLU A 37 -11.21 -6.06 -11.00
CA GLU A 37 -12.37 -5.18 -11.16
C GLU A 37 -12.51 -4.19 -10.01
N ARG A 38 -12.44 -4.68 -8.77
CA ARG A 38 -12.78 -3.94 -7.55
C ARG A 38 -11.58 -3.44 -6.76
N ALA A 39 -10.38 -3.92 -7.03
CA ALA A 39 -9.09 -3.57 -6.43
C ALA A 39 -8.93 -3.84 -4.93
N LEU A 40 -10.00 -3.99 -4.16
CA LEU A 40 -10.00 -4.30 -2.74
C LEU A 40 -11.00 -5.41 -2.46
N LEU A 41 -10.53 -6.51 -1.87
CA LEU A 41 -11.39 -7.60 -1.41
C LEU A 41 -11.19 -7.81 0.09
N ILE A 42 -12.30 -7.84 0.83
CA ILE A 42 -12.36 -7.95 2.28
C ILE A 42 -13.02 -9.29 2.63
N PHE A 43 -12.38 -10.05 3.49
CA PHE A 43 -12.81 -11.37 3.96
C PHE A 43 -12.92 -11.32 5.48
N PRO A 44 -14.13 -11.11 6.03
CA PRO A 44 -14.33 -11.01 7.48
C PRO A 44 -14.06 -12.34 8.19
N GLU A 45 -13.37 -12.28 9.32
CA GLU A 45 -13.22 -13.36 10.32
C GLU A 45 -12.78 -14.72 9.74
N VAL A 46 -11.85 -14.72 8.76
CA VAL A 46 -11.37 -15.95 8.11
C VAL A 46 -10.21 -16.62 8.85
N TYR A 47 -9.55 -15.94 9.80
CA TYR A 47 -8.51 -16.48 10.70
C TYR A 47 -7.41 -17.28 9.98
N LEU A 48 -6.84 -16.72 8.90
CA LEU A 48 -5.83 -17.40 8.08
C LEU A 48 -4.62 -17.85 8.91
N SER A 49 -4.21 -19.11 8.73
CA SER A 49 -2.92 -19.58 9.20
C SER A 49 -1.78 -18.87 8.46
N LYS A 50 -0.52 -19.05 8.94
CA LYS A 50 0.64 -18.47 8.25
C LYS A 50 0.73 -18.98 6.81
N GLN A 51 0.66 -20.31 6.63
CA GLN A 51 0.73 -20.94 5.32
C GLN A 51 -0.48 -20.55 4.47
N GLY A 52 -1.69 -20.57 5.04
CA GLY A 52 -2.93 -20.21 4.32
C GLY A 52 -2.90 -18.79 3.78
N GLN A 53 -2.32 -17.82 4.52
CA GLN A 53 -2.17 -16.45 4.01
C GLN A 53 -1.16 -16.38 2.84
N ASP A 54 -0.04 -17.10 2.92
CA ASP A 54 0.96 -17.13 1.85
C ASP A 54 0.38 -17.84 0.61
N ASP A 55 -0.30 -18.97 0.78
CA ASP A 55 -0.96 -19.70 -0.31
C ASP A 55 -2.09 -18.87 -0.96
N PHE A 56 -2.85 -18.14 -0.17
CA PHE A 56 -3.86 -17.20 -0.68
C PHE A 56 -3.22 -16.07 -1.50
N ALA A 57 -2.10 -15.53 -1.06
CA ALA A 57 -1.40 -14.48 -1.81
C ALA A 57 -0.89 -14.98 -3.17
N LEU A 58 -0.47 -16.26 -3.27
CA LEU A 58 -0.05 -16.89 -4.53
C LEU A 58 -1.16 -16.97 -5.59
N VAL A 59 -2.44 -16.84 -5.20
CA VAL A 59 -3.56 -16.71 -6.16
C VAL A 59 -3.37 -15.50 -7.08
N PHE A 60 -2.70 -14.45 -6.62
CA PHE A 60 -2.54 -13.18 -7.33
C PHE A 60 -1.20 -13.05 -8.06
N GLY A 61 -0.15 -13.71 -7.58
CA GLY A 61 1.20 -13.70 -8.15
C GLY A 61 2.24 -14.33 -7.24
N GLU A 62 3.49 -14.32 -7.67
CA GLU A 62 4.63 -14.73 -6.85
C GLU A 62 4.77 -13.83 -5.61
N LEU A 63 5.37 -14.35 -4.55
CA LEU A 63 5.61 -13.56 -3.34
C LEU A 63 6.91 -12.76 -3.47
N GLU A 64 6.87 -11.48 -3.13
CA GLU A 64 8.08 -10.68 -2.90
C GLU A 64 8.74 -11.11 -1.59
N PHE A 65 7.92 -11.30 -0.56
CA PHE A 65 8.33 -11.96 0.68
C PHE A 65 7.12 -12.63 1.38
N PRO A 66 7.39 -13.71 2.16
CA PRO A 66 6.34 -14.43 2.87
C PRO A 66 5.80 -13.59 4.05
N ARG A 67 4.75 -14.10 4.69
CA ARG A 67 4.06 -13.46 5.81
C ARG A 67 5.02 -12.94 6.89
N THR A 68 4.98 -11.62 7.09
CA THR A 68 5.73 -10.89 8.12
C THR A 68 4.78 -10.05 8.98
N ALA A 69 5.23 -9.60 10.16
CA ALA A 69 4.41 -8.77 11.03
C ALA A 69 4.66 -7.28 10.78
N ILE A 70 3.57 -6.50 10.68
CA ILE A 70 3.57 -5.06 10.93
C ILE A 70 2.93 -4.86 12.29
N SER A 71 3.75 -4.63 13.32
CA SER A 71 3.33 -4.77 14.70
C SER A 71 4.17 -3.90 15.63
N ASN A 72 3.51 -3.30 16.63
CA ASN A 72 4.22 -2.73 17.78
C ASN A 72 4.40 -3.73 18.94
N VAL A 73 4.03 -5.00 18.74
CA VAL A 73 4.25 -6.08 19.71
C VAL A 73 5.53 -6.82 19.34
N GLY A 74 6.55 -6.71 20.20
CA GLY A 74 7.82 -7.41 20.06
C GLY A 74 7.73 -8.90 20.41
N LYS A 75 8.83 -9.64 20.16
CA LYS A 75 8.89 -11.10 20.33
C LYS A 75 8.59 -11.59 21.76
N SER A 76 8.90 -10.79 22.78
CA SER A 76 8.65 -11.10 24.19
C SER A 76 7.29 -10.63 24.71
N GLY A 77 6.41 -10.11 23.84
CA GLY A 77 5.16 -9.46 24.24
C GLY A 77 5.35 -7.99 24.69
N PHE A 78 6.58 -7.47 24.66
CA PHE A 78 6.85 -6.06 24.91
C PHE A 78 6.15 -5.18 23.86
N ILE A 79 5.56 -4.05 24.29
CA ILE A 79 4.89 -3.11 23.38
C ILE A 79 5.83 -1.94 23.10
N HIS A 80 6.20 -1.78 21.84
CA HIS A 80 6.94 -0.63 21.33
C HIS A 80 6.00 0.57 21.26
N SER A 81 6.24 1.57 22.11
CA SER A 81 5.32 2.72 22.25
C SER A 81 6.06 4.07 22.28
N GLN A 82 7.39 4.07 22.43
CA GLN A 82 8.15 5.31 22.50
C GLN A 82 8.31 5.93 21.11
N PRO A 83 8.10 7.25 20.96
CA PRO A 83 8.18 7.92 19.66
C PRO A 83 9.50 7.74 18.92
N ASP A 84 10.58 7.53 19.67
CA ASP A 84 11.95 7.35 19.16
C ASP A 84 12.31 5.89 18.81
N ASP A 85 11.42 4.95 19.06
CA ASP A 85 11.59 3.55 18.68
C ASP A 85 11.44 3.39 17.17
N ASP A 86 12.37 2.70 16.52
CA ASP A 86 12.37 2.51 15.06
C ASP A 86 11.13 1.78 14.55
N ILE A 87 10.57 0.86 15.34
CA ILE A 87 9.29 0.18 15.00
C ILE A 87 8.14 1.18 15.01
N VAL A 88 8.10 2.07 16.00
CA VAL A 88 7.08 3.14 16.08
C VAL A 88 7.23 4.11 14.92
N LYS A 89 8.45 4.52 14.57
CA LYS A 89 8.74 5.38 13.40
C LYS A 89 8.22 4.77 12.10
N VAL A 90 8.46 3.46 11.87
CA VAL A 90 7.94 2.75 10.69
C VAL A 90 6.40 2.76 10.66
N ILE A 91 5.75 2.46 11.79
CA ILE A 91 4.28 2.46 11.87
C ILE A 91 3.72 3.87 11.63
N ARG A 92 4.32 4.91 12.23
CA ARG A 92 3.96 6.32 12.02
C ARG A 92 4.15 6.74 10.57
N GLY A 93 5.23 6.32 9.93
CA GLY A 93 5.43 6.56 8.50
C GLY A 93 4.29 6.03 7.63
N ASN A 94 3.69 4.89 8.01
CA ASN A 94 2.56 4.32 7.30
C ASN A 94 1.22 5.07 7.54
N GLU A 95 1.21 6.12 8.35
CA GLU A 95 0.06 7.03 8.48
C GLU A 95 -0.07 7.99 7.28
N GLY A 96 0.97 8.17 6.47
CA GLY A 96 0.91 8.89 5.20
C GLY A 96 0.38 8.02 4.07
N TRP A 97 -0.42 8.60 3.15
CA TRP A 97 -0.92 7.90 1.97
C TRP A 97 0.21 7.43 1.05
N HIS A 98 0.24 6.15 0.69
CA HIS A 98 1.31 5.57 -0.12
C HIS A 98 0.85 4.35 -0.92
N HIS A 99 1.62 4.05 -1.96
CA HIS A 99 1.69 2.72 -2.57
C HIS A 99 2.90 1.99 -2.00
N ASP A 100 2.80 0.69 -1.82
CA ASP A 100 3.92 -0.15 -1.42
C ASP A 100 5.00 -0.22 -2.51
N SER A 101 6.27 -0.28 -2.08
CA SER A 101 7.44 -0.56 -2.92
C SER A 101 7.64 0.36 -4.14
N THR A 102 7.00 1.53 -4.23
CA THR A 102 7.28 2.46 -5.32
C THR A 102 8.71 2.96 -5.31
N TYR A 103 9.34 2.93 -4.15
CA TYR A 103 10.75 3.26 -3.89
C TYR A 103 11.72 2.11 -4.21
N MET A 104 11.23 0.94 -4.62
CA MET A 104 12.06 -0.20 -5.06
C MET A 104 12.08 -0.27 -6.59
N PRO A 105 13.14 -0.82 -7.22
CA PRO A 105 13.22 -0.92 -8.68
C PRO A 105 11.97 -1.53 -9.32
N VAL A 106 11.40 -2.57 -8.74
CA VAL A 106 10.13 -3.17 -9.16
C VAL A 106 9.08 -2.92 -8.08
N GLN A 107 7.99 -2.21 -8.43
CA GLN A 107 6.89 -1.93 -7.52
C GLN A 107 6.09 -3.20 -7.24
N ALA A 108 5.68 -3.43 -5.98
CA ALA A 108 4.82 -4.55 -5.59
C ALA A 108 3.46 -4.51 -6.31
N LEU A 109 2.95 -5.70 -6.65
CA LEU A 109 1.65 -5.88 -7.31
C LEU A 109 0.49 -5.59 -6.35
N GLY A 110 0.62 -6.03 -5.12
CA GLY A 110 -0.36 -5.91 -4.07
C GLY A 110 0.10 -6.61 -2.79
N ALA A 111 -0.80 -6.76 -1.85
CA ALA A 111 -0.52 -7.53 -0.64
C ALA A 111 -1.79 -8.15 -0.06
N VAL A 112 -1.61 -9.24 0.68
CA VAL A 112 -2.59 -9.78 1.62
C VAL A 112 -2.24 -9.31 3.02
N PHE A 113 -3.22 -8.77 3.71
CA PHE A 113 -3.09 -8.22 5.05
C PHE A 113 -4.14 -8.86 5.95
N SER A 114 -3.76 -9.40 7.11
CA SER A 114 -4.72 -9.99 8.05
C SER A 114 -4.53 -9.46 9.47
N ALA A 115 -5.63 -9.35 10.19
CA ALA A 115 -5.68 -8.84 11.55
C ALA A 115 -5.49 -9.98 12.56
N ASP A 116 -4.50 -9.84 13.43
CA ASP A 116 -4.24 -10.76 14.54
C ASP A 116 -4.58 -10.10 15.89
N ILE A 117 -4.08 -8.90 16.14
CA ILE A 117 -4.40 -8.09 17.31
C ILE A 117 -4.81 -6.70 16.83
N VAL A 118 -5.97 -6.25 17.23
CA VAL A 118 -6.50 -4.93 16.84
C VAL A 118 -6.72 -4.06 18.08
N PRO A 119 -6.40 -2.76 18.03
CA PRO A 119 -6.67 -1.83 19.11
C PRO A 119 -8.18 -1.48 19.16
N ASP A 120 -8.70 -1.17 20.34
CA ASP A 120 -10.10 -0.79 20.53
C ASP A 120 -10.51 0.47 19.76
N LYS A 121 -9.54 1.38 19.49
CA LYS A 121 -9.78 2.66 18.80
C LYS A 121 -8.62 2.98 17.85
N GLY A 122 -8.94 3.50 16.66
CA GLY A 122 -7.97 3.84 15.63
C GLY A 122 -7.38 2.61 14.95
N GLY A 123 -6.24 2.76 14.28
CA GLY A 123 -5.57 1.66 13.60
C GLY A 123 -6.34 1.09 12.40
N LEU A 124 -7.34 1.82 11.87
CA LEU A 124 -8.02 1.48 10.64
C LEU A 124 -7.02 1.49 9.49
N THR A 125 -7.32 0.75 8.43
CA THR A 125 -6.62 0.92 7.17
C THR A 125 -7.54 1.63 6.18
N GLY A 126 -7.05 2.75 5.64
CA GLY A 126 -7.71 3.49 4.57
C GLY A 126 -7.15 3.12 3.21
N TRP A 127 -7.99 3.05 2.19
CA TRP A 127 -7.61 2.95 0.78
C TRP A 127 -8.20 4.11 0.00
N ALA A 128 -7.43 4.64 -0.98
CA ALA A 128 -7.84 5.71 -1.88
C ALA A 128 -7.71 5.25 -3.34
N ASP A 129 -8.77 5.47 -4.14
CA ASP A 129 -8.86 5.03 -5.53
C ASP A 129 -8.17 6.02 -6.48
N MET A 130 -6.98 5.67 -6.93
CA MET A 130 -6.17 6.50 -7.82
C MET A 130 -6.69 6.54 -9.26
N ARG A 131 -7.49 5.56 -9.66
CA ARG A 131 -8.24 5.62 -10.92
C ARG A 131 -9.33 6.69 -10.85
N ALA A 132 -10.17 6.65 -9.83
CA ALA A 132 -11.21 7.64 -9.64
C ALA A 132 -10.63 9.05 -9.41
N ALA A 133 -9.46 9.15 -8.77
CA ALA A 133 -8.74 10.40 -8.60
C ALA A 133 -8.29 10.97 -9.96
N TYR A 134 -7.68 10.14 -10.83
CA TYR A 134 -7.29 10.57 -12.18
C TYR A 134 -8.51 11.01 -13.02
N GLU A 135 -9.59 10.22 -13.00
CA GLU A 135 -10.82 10.49 -13.76
C GLU A 135 -11.53 11.79 -13.31
N ALA A 136 -11.30 12.21 -12.07
CA ALA A 136 -11.86 13.45 -11.52
C ALA A 136 -11.03 14.71 -11.79
N LEU A 137 -9.80 14.58 -12.29
CA LEU A 137 -8.99 15.74 -12.72
C LEU A 137 -9.65 16.40 -13.93
N ASP A 138 -9.54 17.73 -14.03
CA ASP A 138 -9.88 18.42 -15.27
C ASP A 138 -8.92 18.02 -16.40
N ILE A 139 -9.32 18.32 -17.65
CA ILE A 139 -8.59 17.89 -18.86
C ILE A 139 -7.17 18.45 -18.86
N GLY A 140 -6.98 19.73 -18.49
CA GLY A 140 -5.66 20.36 -18.46
C GLY A 140 -4.73 19.71 -17.43
N MET A 141 -5.25 19.34 -16.26
CA MET A 141 -4.47 18.62 -15.27
C MET A 141 -4.18 17.18 -15.70
N GLN A 142 -5.14 16.48 -16.33
CA GLN A 142 -4.90 15.15 -16.91
C GLN A 142 -3.77 15.17 -17.95
N GLU A 143 -3.78 16.14 -18.86
CA GLU A 143 -2.72 16.33 -19.85
C GLU A 143 -1.37 16.61 -19.18
N LYS A 144 -1.35 17.49 -18.18
CA LYS A 144 -0.12 17.83 -17.45
C LYS A 144 0.47 16.61 -16.74
N VAL A 145 -0.30 15.87 -15.94
CA VAL A 145 0.25 14.73 -15.17
C VAL A 145 0.68 13.55 -16.03
N GLN A 146 0.14 13.42 -17.26
CA GLN A 146 0.55 12.36 -18.19
C GLN A 146 1.97 12.52 -18.73
N THR A 147 2.51 13.73 -18.72
CA THR A 147 3.85 14.03 -19.24
C THR A 147 4.93 14.04 -18.16
N LEU A 148 4.54 13.96 -16.90
CA LEU A 148 5.42 14.13 -15.75
C LEU A 148 5.74 12.78 -15.08
N SER A 149 6.94 12.69 -14.53
CA SER A 149 7.39 11.61 -13.66
C SER A 149 7.90 12.21 -12.35
N ALA A 150 7.93 11.40 -11.29
CA ALA A 150 8.51 11.79 -10.00
C ALA A 150 9.47 10.70 -9.51
N TYR A 151 10.48 11.10 -8.74
CA TYR A 151 11.33 10.17 -8.02
C TYR A 151 10.57 9.65 -6.80
N HIS A 152 10.74 8.37 -6.49
CA HIS A 152 10.17 7.73 -5.32
C HIS A 152 11.29 7.21 -4.43
N SER A 153 11.30 7.63 -3.15
CA SER A 153 12.33 7.28 -2.19
C SER A 153 11.76 7.07 -0.79
N TYR A 154 12.18 5.99 -0.14
CA TYR A 154 11.87 5.74 1.25
C TYR A 154 12.71 6.64 2.16
N TYR A 155 13.97 6.94 1.78
CA TYR A 155 14.81 7.94 2.46
C TYR A 155 14.13 9.30 2.53
N TYR A 156 13.61 9.79 1.38
CA TYR A 156 12.91 11.06 1.33
C TYR A 156 11.73 11.09 2.29
N SER A 157 10.81 10.14 2.16
CA SER A 157 9.58 10.14 2.94
C SER A 157 9.79 9.96 4.44
N GLN A 158 10.71 9.09 4.84
CA GLN A 158 11.06 8.92 6.25
C GLN A 158 11.81 10.13 6.80
N GLY A 159 12.70 10.73 6.00
CA GLY A 159 13.44 11.94 6.37
C GLY A 159 12.54 13.16 6.54
N ARG A 160 11.63 13.38 5.58
CA ARG A 160 10.64 14.46 5.62
C ARG A 160 9.78 14.42 6.89
N ASP A 161 9.35 13.22 7.30
CA ASP A 161 8.47 13.04 8.43
C ASP A 161 9.22 12.85 9.77
N GLY A 162 10.56 12.83 9.76
CA GLY A 162 11.38 12.61 10.96
C GLY A 162 11.42 11.15 11.45
N TYR A 163 11.19 10.19 10.56
CA TYR A 163 11.08 8.76 10.87
C TYR A 163 12.25 7.92 10.34
N LEU A 164 13.41 8.53 10.05
CA LEU A 164 14.62 7.76 9.76
C LEU A 164 14.98 6.88 10.97
N PRO A 165 15.47 5.65 10.75
CA PRO A 165 15.97 4.80 11.83
C PRO A 165 17.10 5.45 12.63
N ASN A 166 17.26 5.03 13.90
CA ASN A 166 18.29 5.57 14.79
C ASN A 166 19.69 5.08 14.40
N GLU A 167 19.79 3.82 13.96
CA GLU A 167 21.08 3.22 13.59
C GLU A 167 21.30 3.26 12.08
N GLN A 168 22.41 3.82 11.68
CA GLN A 168 22.88 3.91 10.30
C GLN A 168 24.13 3.06 10.13
N ASN A 169 24.27 2.39 9.00
CA ASN A 169 25.49 1.68 8.63
C ASN A 169 26.64 2.67 8.37
N ASP A 170 27.88 2.19 8.37
CA ASP A 170 29.08 2.99 8.10
C ASP A 170 29.07 3.68 6.71
N ASP A 171 28.35 3.10 5.75
CA ASP A 171 28.16 3.64 4.40
C ASP A 171 26.98 4.62 4.28
N GLY A 172 26.31 4.93 5.39
CA GLY A 172 25.16 5.83 5.41
C GLY A 172 23.80 5.18 5.05
N THR A 173 23.76 3.89 4.83
CA THR A 173 22.52 3.15 4.56
C THR A 173 21.84 2.66 5.85
N TYR A 174 20.63 2.09 5.73
CA TYR A 174 19.89 1.49 6.84
C TYR A 174 19.54 0.03 6.55
N ASN A 175 19.53 -0.81 7.59
CA ASN A 175 19.20 -2.24 7.49
C ASN A 175 17.68 -2.53 7.46
N ALA A 176 16.91 -1.72 6.75
CA ALA A 176 15.47 -1.90 6.65
C ALA A 176 15.02 -1.93 5.19
N TYR A 177 13.97 -2.69 4.92
CA TYR A 177 13.38 -2.78 3.58
C TYR A 177 13.01 -1.38 3.05
N GLY A 178 13.39 -1.10 1.81
CA GLY A 178 13.14 0.18 1.16
C GLY A 178 14.30 1.18 1.21
N PHE A 179 15.27 0.97 2.11
CA PHE A 179 16.51 1.73 2.14
C PHE A 179 17.57 1.03 1.28
N HIS A 180 17.42 1.09 -0.04
CA HIS A 180 18.41 0.49 -0.95
C HIS A 180 19.45 1.50 -1.40
N ALA A 181 20.66 1.02 -1.71
CA ALA A 181 21.80 1.87 -2.11
C ALA A 181 21.70 2.38 -3.57
N GLY A 182 20.68 1.99 -4.31
CA GLY A 182 20.46 2.42 -5.69
C GLY A 182 19.91 3.84 -5.79
N GLU A 183 19.88 4.36 -7.01
CA GLU A 183 19.22 5.62 -7.32
C GLU A 183 17.72 5.59 -6.94
N ALA A 184 17.15 6.73 -6.55
CA ALA A 184 15.71 6.86 -6.34
C ALA A 184 14.93 6.48 -7.61
N CYS A 185 13.86 5.71 -7.46
CA CYS A 185 13.12 5.17 -8.59
C CYS A 185 12.29 6.24 -9.29
N LEU A 186 12.56 6.49 -10.58
CA LEU A 186 11.74 7.39 -11.39
C LEU A 186 10.50 6.67 -11.89
N ARG A 187 9.32 7.27 -11.69
CA ARG A 187 8.02 6.68 -12.07
C ARG A 187 7.10 7.73 -12.66
N PRO A 188 6.31 7.38 -13.71
CA PRO A 188 5.35 8.31 -14.28
C PRO A 188 4.27 8.64 -13.25
N LEU A 189 3.76 9.87 -13.24
CA LEU A 189 2.63 10.26 -12.36
C LEU A 189 1.32 9.60 -12.76
N VAL A 190 1.21 9.13 -14.01
CA VAL A 190 0.06 8.37 -14.53
C VAL A 190 0.54 7.03 -15.07
N LYS A 191 0.05 5.97 -14.47
CA LYS A 191 0.34 4.60 -14.89
C LYS A 191 -0.89 3.93 -15.47
N ILE A 192 -0.73 3.32 -16.66
CA ILE A 192 -1.80 2.51 -17.26
C ILE A 192 -1.79 1.14 -16.60
N HIS A 193 -2.89 0.79 -15.95
CA HIS A 193 -3.03 -0.51 -15.30
C HIS A 193 -2.92 -1.66 -16.31
N PRO A 194 -2.00 -2.63 -16.13
CA PRO A 194 -1.67 -3.60 -17.17
C PRO A 194 -2.83 -4.54 -17.56
N VAL A 195 -3.78 -4.75 -16.66
CA VAL A 195 -4.95 -5.63 -16.90
C VAL A 195 -6.17 -4.82 -17.36
N THR A 196 -6.57 -3.81 -16.60
CA THR A 196 -7.80 -3.05 -16.88
C THR A 196 -7.64 -1.99 -17.96
N LYS A 197 -6.39 -1.67 -18.35
CA LYS A 197 -6.03 -0.62 -19.32
C LYS A 197 -6.51 0.79 -18.94
N ARG A 198 -6.88 1.00 -17.67
CA ARG A 198 -7.32 2.30 -17.16
C ARG A 198 -6.12 3.06 -16.56
N PRO A 199 -6.08 4.40 -16.74
CA PRO A 199 -5.06 5.23 -16.11
C PRO A 199 -5.31 5.36 -14.60
N ASN A 200 -4.23 5.40 -13.82
CA ASN A 200 -4.23 5.62 -12.39
C ASN A 200 -3.15 6.63 -12.04
N LEU A 201 -3.39 7.52 -11.08
CA LEU A 201 -2.31 8.33 -10.51
C LEU A 201 -1.34 7.42 -9.74
N LEU A 202 -0.05 7.67 -9.87
CA LEU A 202 1.01 7.02 -9.11
C LEU A 202 1.75 8.08 -8.29
N ILE A 203 1.16 8.42 -7.15
CA ILE A 203 1.57 9.50 -6.25
C ILE A 203 1.74 8.96 -4.82
N GLY A 204 1.78 9.82 -3.83
CA GLY A 204 1.84 9.45 -2.42
C GLY A 204 3.10 9.97 -1.75
N ARG A 205 3.26 9.68 -0.45
CA ARG A 205 4.32 10.25 0.39
C ARG A 205 5.76 9.96 -0.07
N HIS A 206 5.97 8.92 -0.88
CA HIS A 206 7.30 8.56 -1.38
C HIS A 206 7.73 9.34 -2.61
N ALA A 207 6.77 9.96 -3.32
CA ALA A 207 7.01 10.73 -4.52
C ALA A 207 7.54 12.13 -4.21
N HIS A 208 8.59 12.54 -4.91
CA HIS A 208 9.25 13.84 -4.79
C HIS A 208 9.95 14.23 -6.08
N ASN A 209 10.42 15.45 -6.16
CA ASN A 209 11.21 15.96 -7.30
C ASN A 209 10.58 15.57 -8.64
N VAL A 210 9.37 16.11 -8.88
CA VAL A 210 8.66 15.95 -10.16
C VAL A 210 9.53 16.53 -11.28
N THR A 211 9.63 15.80 -12.38
CA THR A 211 10.37 16.27 -13.56
C THR A 211 9.86 17.62 -14.03
N GLU A 212 10.78 18.47 -14.54
CA GLU A 212 10.48 19.82 -15.05
C GLU A 212 10.03 20.84 -13.99
N MET A 213 10.09 20.50 -12.68
CA MET A 213 9.73 21.39 -11.57
C MET A 213 10.91 21.61 -10.63
N GLY A 214 10.97 22.79 -10.02
CA GLY A 214 11.84 23.05 -8.87
C GLY A 214 11.39 22.25 -7.63
N SER A 215 12.27 22.15 -6.63
CA SER A 215 11.98 21.34 -5.41
C SER A 215 10.70 21.80 -4.71
N ASP A 216 10.59 23.09 -4.44
CA ASP A 216 9.45 23.66 -3.69
C ASP A 216 8.14 23.56 -4.49
N GLU A 217 8.20 23.83 -5.81
CA GLU A 217 7.06 23.66 -6.71
C GLU A 217 6.62 22.19 -6.77
N SER A 218 7.57 21.26 -6.83
CA SER A 218 7.30 19.83 -6.83
C SER A 218 6.60 19.38 -5.54
N GLU A 219 7.05 19.87 -4.39
CA GLU A 219 6.46 19.54 -3.10
C GLU A 219 5.01 20.05 -2.99
N GLU A 220 4.77 21.31 -3.34
CA GLU A 220 3.43 21.92 -3.36
C GLU A 220 2.51 21.17 -4.34
N PHE A 221 3.00 20.85 -5.53
CA PHE A 221 2.24 20.12 -6.53
C PHE A 221 1.86 18.71 -6.08
N MET A 222 2.78 17.95 -5.47
CA MET A 222 2.51 16.61 -4.97
C MET A 222 1.56 16.62 -3.78
N ASP A 223 1.72 17.56 -2.86
CA ASP A 223 0.80 17.72 -1.72
C ASP A 223 -0.61 18.10 -2.19
N GLY A 224 -0.73 18.97 -3.18
CA GLY A 224 -2.02 19.31 -3.81
C GLY A 224 -2.68 18.11 -4.47
N LEU A 225 -1.93 17.31 -5.24
CA LEU A 225 -2.45 16.07 -5.86
C LEU A 225 -2.87 15.03 -4.80
N ASN A 226 -2.10 14.85 -3.73
CA ASN A 226 -2.44 13.92 -2.66
C ASN A 226 -3.72 14.36 -1.92
N GLN A 227 -3.87 15.63 -1.61
CA GLN A 227 -5.09 16.18 -0.99
C GLN A 227 -6.30 16.01 -1.91
N PHE A 228 -6.15 16.32 -3.21
CA PHE A 228 -7.20 16.13 -4.19
C PHE A 228 -7.61 14.67 -4.32
N ALA A 229 -6.64 13.74 -4.38
CA ALA A 229 -6.90 12.32 -4.59
C ALA A 229 -7.60 11.65 -3.41
N CYS A 230 -7.23 12.02 -2.17
CA CYS A 230 -7.60 11.31 -0.95
C CYS A 230 -8.81 11.92 -0.22
N VAL A 231 -9.79 12.43 -0.95
CA VAL A 231 -11.04 12.95 -0.37
C VAL A 231 -12.01 11.80 -0.02
N GLU A 232 -12.96 12.07 0.87
CA GLU A 232 -13.92 11.09 1.40
C GLU A 232 -14.63 10.29 0.30
N SER A 233 -15.07 10.94 -0.77
CA SER A 233 -15.79 10.28 -1.88
C SER A 233 -14.96 9.26 -2.69
N ARG A 234 -13.65 9.24 -2.49
CA ARG A 234 -12.70 8.33 -3.16
C ARG A 234 -11.93 7.44 -2.20
N THR A 235 -12.26 7.48 -0.91
CA THR A 235 -11.60 6.68 0.13
C THR A 235 -12.58 5.72 0.79
N TYR A 236 -12.03 4.65 1.35
CA TYR A 236 -12.73 3.70 2.23
C TYR A 236 -11.82 3.36 3.39
N PHE A 237 -12.35 3.34 4.60
CA PHE A 237 -11.62 2.96 5.82
C PHE A 237 -12.21 1.69 6.42
N HIS A 238 -11.39 0.65 6.52
CA HIS A 238 -11.79 -0.61 7.13
C HIS A 238 -11.54 -0.59 8.64
N GLN A 239 -12.60 -0.82 9.40
CA GLN A 239 -12.52 -1.12 10.83
C GLN A 239 -12.24 -2.60 10.99
N TRP A 240 -11.05 -2.92 11.47
CA TRP A 240 -10.60 -4.30 11.62
C TRP A 240 -11.32 -5.04 12.73
N CYS A 241 -11.67 -6.30 12.49
CA CYS A 241 -11.91 -7.33 13.48
C CYS A 241 -10.76 -8.34 13.45
N GLU A 242 -10.47 -9.00 14.58
CA GLU A 242 -9.50 -10.10 14.61
C GLU A 242 -9.94 -11.20 13.66
N GLY A 243 -9.01 -11.73 12.87
CA GLY A 243 -9.28 -12.74 11.85
C GLY A 243 -9.68 -12.19 10.48
N ASP A 244 -9.95 -10.89 10.34
CA ASP A 244 -10.18 -10.30 9.02
C ASP A 244 -8.95 -10.46 8.11
N ALA A 245 -9.19 -10.70 6.83
CA ALA A 245 -8.17 -10.64 5.80
C ALA A 245 -8.61 -9.71 4.66
N VAL A 246 -7.64 -9.03 4.05
CA VAL A 246 -7.86 -8.13 2.92
C VAL A 246 -6.78 -8.38 1.88
N VAL A 247 -7.13 -8.25 0.60
CA VAL A 247 -6.15 -8.13 -0.49
C VAL A 247 -6.47 -6.90 -1.31
N TRP A 248 -5.43 -6.10 -1.61
CA TRP A 248 -5.60 -4.90 -2.46
C TRP A 248 -4.65 -4.89 -3.63
N ASP A 249 -5.08 -4.22 -4.71
CA ASP A 249 -4.28 -3.95 -5.90
C ASP A 249 -3.51 -2.63 -5.72
N ASN A 250 -2.22 -2.78 -5.45
CA ASN A 250 -1.30 -1.66 -5.21
C ASN A 250 -1.03 -0.80 -6.46
N ARG A 251 -1.44 -1.28 -7.64
CA ARG A 251 -1.34 -0.54 -8.91
C ARG A 251 -2.47 0.50 -9.07
N ARG A 252 -3.53 0.38 -8.25
CA ARG A 252 -4.70 1.26 -8.29
C ARG A 252 -4.94 1.98 -6.97
N LEU A 253 -4.63 1.38 -5.84
CA LEU A 253 -4.99 1.91 -4.53
C LEU A 253 -3.77 2.37 -3.75
N MET A 254 -3.76 3.64 -3.33
CA MET A 254 -2.96 4.05 -2.18
C MET A 254 -3.61 3.56 -0.89
N HIS A 255 -2.80 3.40 0.15
CA HIS A 255 -3.31 3.04 1.46
C HIS A 255 -2.56 3.76 2.59
N ARG A 256 -3.15 3.70 3.81
CA ARG A 256 -2.56 4.24 5.04
C ARG A 256 -3.17 3.58 6.27
N VAL A 257 -2.47 3.61 7.38
CA VAL A 257 -3.07 3.34 8.70
C VAL A 257 -3.56 4.65 9.31
N THR A 258 -4.67 4.63 10.06
CA THR A 258 -5.05 5.78 10.89
C THR A 258 -4.30 5.73 12.21
N PRO A 259 -4.01 6.88 12.86
CA PRO A 259 -3.39 6.92 14.18
C PRO A 259 -4.13 6.04 15.19
N PHE A 260 -3.37 5.43 16.09
CA PHE A 260 -3.88 4.69 17.25
C PHE A 260 -2.93 4.89 18.45
N ASP A 261 -3.40 4.54 19.64
CA ASP A 261 -2.58 4.59 20.86
C ASP A 261 -1.49 3.52 20.81
N MET A 262 -0.22 3.93 20.63
CA MET A 262 0.92 3.03 20.56
C MET A 262 1.19 2.25 21.86
N SER A 263 0.58 2.63 22.99
CA SER A 263 0.62 1.83 24.22
C SER A 263 -0.29 0.59 24.15
N LYS A 264 -1.17 0.52 23.15
CA LYS A 264 -2.05 -0.61 22.89
C LYS A 264 -1.45 -1.55 21.85
N PRO A 265 -1.58 -2.87 22.02
CA PRO A 265 -1.03 -3.82 21.07
C PRO A 265 -1.78 -3.74 19.74
N ARG A 266 -1.04 -3.77 18.63
CA ARG A 266 -1.54 -3.97 17.28
C ARG A 266 -0.60 -4.90 16.54
N ARG A 267 -1.13 -5.97 15.96
CA ARG A 267 -0.38 -6.88 15.09
C ARG A 267 -1.18 -7.24 13.86
N MET A 268 -0.64 -6.87 12.72
CA MET A 268 -1.15 -7.24 11.41
C MET A 268 -0.13 -8.12 10.72
N TRP A 269 -0.61 -9.11 9.98
CA TRP A 269 0.23 -9.95 9.16
C TRP A 269 0.18 -9.51 7.70
N HIS A 270 1.33 -9.40 7.09
CA HIS A 270 1.52 -8.86 5.74
C HIS A 270 2.27 -9.85 4.87
N THR A 271 1.66 -10.30 3.76
CA THR A 271 2.31 -11.07 2.69
C THR A 271 2.29 -10.21 1.44
N ARG A 272 3.46 -9.92 0.88
CA ARG A 272 3.59 -9.03 -0.29
C ARG A 272 3.70 -9.84 -1.58
N ILE A 273 2.95 -9.40 -2.59
CA ILE A 273 2.89 -10.00 -3.92
C ILE A 273 3.85 -9.23 -4.82
N ALA A 274 4.81 -9.95 -5.42
CA ALA A 274 5.84 -9.38 -6.27
C ALA A 274 5.27 -8.72 -7.52
N GLY A 275 5.87 -7.62 -7.92
CA GLY A 275 5.57 -6.97 -9.18
C GLY A 275 6.15 -7.70 -10.38
N ASN A 276 5.50 -7.57 -11.53
CA ASN A 276 6.06 -8.07 -12.78
C ASN A 276 7.07 -7.03 -13.33
N PRO A 277 8.35 -7.36 -13.49
CA PRO A 277 9.35 -6.42 -14.01
C PRO A 277 8.99 -5.82 -15.37
N ASN A 278 8.23 -6.53 -16.22
CA ASN A 278 7.81 -6.02 -17.52
C ASN A 278 6.79 -4.86 -17.44
N THR A 279 6.12 -4.70 -16.29
CA THR A 279 5.08 -3.68 -16.10
C THR A 279 5.32 -2.76 -14.91
N GLU A 280 6.13 -3.21 -13.93
CA GLU A 280 6.31 -2.52 -12.65
C GLU A 280 7.73 -1.96 -12.45
N LEU A 281 8.65 -2.14 -13.41
CA LEU A 281 10.01 -1.61 -13.34
C LEU A 281 10.02 -0.08 -13.43
N ALA A 282 10.83 0.57 -12.60
CA ALA A 282 11.04 2.01 -12.64
C ALA A 282 11.73 2.45 -13.95
N GLU A 283 11.44 3.66 -14.40
CA GLU A 283 11.90 4.16 -15.71
C GLU A 283 13.41 4.25 -15.84
N ASN A 284 14.11 4.60 -14.76
CA ASN A 284 15.57 4.71 -14.71
C ASN A 284 16.30 3.40 -14.38
N TYR A 285 15.60 2.28 -14.29
CA TYR A 285 16.16 0.94 -14.07
C TYR A 285 16.04 0.03 -15.32
N ARG A 286 15.74 0.61 -16.47
CA ARG A 286 15.63 -0.11 -17.76
C ARG A 286 16.98 -0.38 -18.41
#